data_36d79ce616e11a97aae2787d4dc8b83f
#
_entry.id   36d79ce616e11a97aae2787d4dc8b83f
#
_cell.length_a   1.000
_cell.length_b   1.000
_cell.length_c   1.000
_cell.angle_alpha   90.00
_cell.angle_beta   90.00
_cell.angle_gamma   90.00
#
_symmetry.space_group_name_H-M   'P 1'
#
loop_
_entity.id
_entity.type
_entity.pdbx_description
1 polymer ?
#
loop_
_entity_poly.entity_id
_entity_poly.type
_entity_poly.pdbx_seq_one_letter_code
_entity_poly.pdbx_strand_id
1 'polypeptide(L)'
;MLAFLFATIAFSIDAMLPALPDIAAELTPDNVNRAQLILTVFVAGMGVGTLFAGPISDAIGRKRAITIGFGIYAAATVIAIFANSIEMLLVARFVQGLGASGPRIVGLALVRDLYAGREMARITSFVMMVFIIVPALAPSIGAGMIYLAGWHGVFIGFLLFALIGCSWLNLRQSETLPPERRRPLRAGPLREAAREVLTSRHVMLCTLILTLGFGQMFGLLSSAQQLFGEAYGKGDAFPAWFAAMALLSGSGTILNATFVTRFGMRRIAKWAYIMQTCVSATMLILLLSGALPPALHFPAFFVWCVSVFFMAGVTFGNLNALALQYMGHIAGMAASIVAAISTVLATLIAAPVGQLYNGTALPVVAATLICSGLAWFMMRFLTD
;
A
#
# COMPACT_ATOMS: atom_id res chain seq x y z
N MET A 1 7.43 -17.92 -7.73
CA MET A 1 6.15 -17.52 -8.33
C MET A 1 5.27 -16.73 -7.34
N LEU A 2 4.76 -17.33 -6.26
CA LEU A 2 3.85 -16.62 -5.32
C LEU A 2 4.43 -15.31 -4.82
N ALA A 3 5.66 -15.30 -4.32
CA ALA A 3 6.34 -14.07 -3.90
C ALA A 3 6.36 -12.98 -4.97
N PHE A 4 6.49 -13.38 -6.24
CA PHE A 4 6.49 -12.48 -7.39
C PHE A 4 5.11 -11.81 -7.61
N LEU A 5 4.02 -12.57 -7.42
CA LEU A 5 2.66 -12.02 -7.50
C LEU A 5 2.46 -10.89 -6.46
N PHE A 6 2.94 -11.10 -5.25
CA PHE A 6 2.83 -10.11 -4.17
C PHE A 6 3.78 -8.93 -4.38
N ALA A 7 4.98 -9.19 -4.93
CA ALA A 7 5.95 -8.15 -5.22
C ALA A 7 5.44 -7.12 -6.24
N THR A 8 4.53 -7.51 -7.14
CA THR A 8 4.03 -6.64 -8.22
C THR A 8 3.53 -5.29 -7.69
N ILE A 9 2.80 -5.27 -6.58
CA ILE A 9 2.23 -4.03 -6.03
C ILE A 9 3.31 -3.15 -5.40
N ALA A 10 4.12 -3.71 -4.50
CA ALA A 10 5.18 -2.96 -3.84
C ALA A 10 6.16 -2.40 -4.89
N PHE A 11 6.53 -3.22 -5.87
CA PHE A 11 7.40 -2.78 -6.96
C PHE A 11 6.78 -1.65 -7.79
N SER A 12 5.46 -1.75 -8.13
CA SER A 12 4.75 -0.71 -8.91
C SER A 12 4.59 0.62 -8.16
N ILE A 13 4.62 0.60 -6.84
CA ILE A 13 4.54 1.78 -5.98
C ILE A 13 5.94 2.37 -5.79
N ASP A 14 6.86 1.57 -5.26
CA ASP A 14 8.11 2.08 -4.71
C ASP A 14 9.16 2.36 -5.79
N ALA A 15 9.21 1.57 -6.89
CA ALA A 15 10.12 1.84 -8.00
C ALA A 15 9.71 3.07 -8.85
N MET A 16 8.45 3.55 -8.70
CA MET A 16 7.97 4.76 -9.36
C MET A 16 8.45 6.03 -8.65
N LEU A 17 8.74 5.98 -7.33
CA LEU A 17 9.04 7.17 -6.54
C LEU A 17 10.19 8.02 -7.11
N PRO A 18 11.33 7.46 -7.52
CA PRO A 18 12.42 8.24 -8.10
C PRO A 18 12.08 8.92 -9.43
N ALA A 19 11.05 8.45 -10.15
CA ALA A 19 10.64 9.01 -11.43
C ALA A 19 9.71 10.23 -11.31
N LEU A 20 9.13 10.48 -10.14
CA LEU A 20 8.15 11.55 -9.96
C LEU A 20 8.68 12.95 -10.32
N PRO A 21 9.93 13.35 -9.99
CA PRO A 21 10.44 14.65 -10.39
C PRO A 21 10.55 14.82 -11.92
N ASP A 22 11.03 13.80 -12.63
CA ASP A 22 11.17 13.83 -14.09
C ASP A 22 9.79 13.94 -14.76
N ILE A 23 8.82 13.14 -14.27
CA ILE A 23 7.45 13.21 -14.76
C ILE A 23 6.81 14.57 -14.47
N ALA A 24 7.08 15.14 -13.29
CA ALA A 24 6.58 16.47 -12.93
C ALA A 24 7.13 17.54 -13.86
N ALA A 25 8.44 17.50 -14.13
CA ALA A 25 9.10 18.45 -15.03
C ALA A 25 8.58 18.37 -16.47
N GLU A 26 8.25 17.17 -16.95
CA GLU A 26 7.80 16.96 -18.33
C GLU A 26 6.29 17.17 -18.51
N LEU A 27 5.46 16.58 -17.62
CA LEU A 27 3.99 16.56 -17.81
C LEU A 27 3.22 17.58 -16.98
N THR A 28 3.83 18.17 -15.93
CA THR A 28 3.16 19.14 -15.04
C THR A 28 4.08 20.25 -14.56
N PRO A 29 4.81 20.95 -15.47
CA PRO A 29 5.77 21.99 -15.07
C PRO A 29 5.13 23.13 -14.26
N ASP A 30 3.86 23.45 -14.55
CA ASP A 30 3.12 24.50 -13.86
C ASP A 30 2.66 24.11 -12.46
N ASN A 31 2.58 22.79 -12.15
CA ASN A 31 2.14 22.28 -10.86
C ASN A 31 2.77 20.91 -10.57
N VAL A 32 4.00 20.92 -10.09
CA VAL A 32 4.81 19.72 -9.82
C VAL A 32 4.14 18.75 -8.82
N ASN A 33 3.27 19.25 -7.93
CA ASN A 33 2.59 18.41 -6.95
C ASN A 33 1.60 17.44 -7.60
N ARG A 34 1.12 17.70 -8.82
CA ARG A 34 0.21 16.78 -9.55
C ARG A 34 0.84 15.41 -9.81
N ALA A 35 2.16 15.33 -9.93
CA ALA A 35 2.85 14.06 -10.11
C ALA A 35 2.67 13.09 -8.92
N GLN A 36 2.43 13.61 -7.71
CA GLN A 36 2.13 12.78 -6.53
C GLN A 36 0.83 11.98 -6.68
N LEU A 37 -0.12 12.45 -7.51
CA LEU A 37 -1.36 11.75 -7.81
C LEU A 37 -1.11 10.42 -8.54
N ILE A 38 0.02 10.24 -9.21
CA ILE A 38 0.40 9.00 -9.91
C ILE A 38 0.37 7.80 -8.96
N LEU A 39 0.84 7.99 -7.73
CA LEU A 39 0.83 6.97 -6.70
C LEU A 39 -0.57 6.78 -6.10
N THR A 40 -1.21 7.87 -5.70
CA THR A 40 -2.51 7.81 -5.02
C THR A 40 -3.61 7.26 -5.91
N VAL A 41 -3.61 7.59 -7.21
CA VAL A 41 -4.57 7.08 -8.19
C VAL A 41 -4.35 5.58 -8.48
N PHE A 42 -3.10 5.12 -8.53
CA PHE A 42 -2.80 3.67 -8.60
C PHE A 42 -3.36 2.92 -7.39
N VAL A 43 -3.15 3.45 -6.19
CA VAL A 43 -3.66 2.87 -4.94
C VAL A 43 -5.19 2.89 -4.91
N ALA A 44 -5.83 3.95 -5.41
CA ALA A 44 -7.30 4.02 -5.56
C ALA A 44 -7.82 2.92 -6.49
N GLY A 45 -7.20 2.75 -7.66
CA GLY A 45 -7.54 1.68 -8.61
C GLY A 45 -7.38 0.30 -7.99
N MET A 46 -6.29 0.07 -7.25
CA MET A 46 -6.05 -1.17 -6.51
C MET A 46 -7.12 -1.43 -5.43
N GLY A 47 -7.52 -0.39 -4.70
CA GLY A 47 -8.59 -0.48 -3.70
C GLY A 47 -9.92 -0.91 -4.33
N VAL A 48 -10.32 -0.26 -5.43
CA VAL A 48 -11.53 -0.62 -6.19
C VAL A 48 -11.45 -2.04 -6.73
N GLY A 49 -10.32 -2.40 -7.36
CA GLY A 49 -10.11 -3.74 -7.90
C GLY A 49 -10.17 -4.85 -6.84
N THR A 50 -9.73 -4.57 -5.63
CA THR A 50 -9.75 -5.51 -4.50
C THR A 50 -11.17 -5.99 -4.17
N LEU A 51 -12.18 -5.13 -4.34
CA LEU A 51 -13.58 -5.49 -4.09
C LEU A 51 -14.07 -6.60 -5.03
N PHE A 52 -13.60 -6.61 -6.26
CA PHE A 52 -14.08 -7.52 -7.30
C PHE A 52 -13.16 -8.73 -7.53
N ALA A 53 -11.87 -8.62 -7.22
CA ALA A 53 -10.87 -9.65 -7.51
C ALA A 53 -11.21 -11.02 -6.87
N GLY A 54 -11.66 -11.03 -5.60
CA GLY A 54 -12.08 -12.25 -4.91
C GLY A 54 -13.26 -12.94 -5.58
N PRO A 55 -14.43 -12.29 -5.64
CA PRO A 55 -15.63 -12.83 -6.28
C PRO A 55 -15.42 -13.28 -7.74
N ILE A 56 -14.67 -12.50 -8.53
CA ILE A 56 -14.32 -12.89 -9.91
C ILE A 56 -13.51 -14.17 -9.89
N SER A 57 -12.51 -14.30 -9.02
CA SER A 57 -11.67 -15.49 -8.96
C SER A 57 -12.41 -16.74 -8.50
N ASP A 58 -13.43 -16.57 -7.64
CA ASP A 58 -14.31 -17.67 -7.22
C ASP A 58 -15.23 -18.14 -8.36
N ALA A 59 -15.56 -17.26 -9.29
CA ALA A 59 -16.43 -17.56 -10.42
C ALA A 59 -15.69 -18.18 -11.62
N ILE A 60 -14.52 -17.64 -11.99
CA ILE A 60 -13.83 -18.04 -13.23
C ILE A 60 -12.60 -18.92 -12.98
N GLY A 61 -12.16 -19.04 -11.73
CA GLY A 61 -10.95 -19.77 -11.33
C GLY A 61 -9.79 -18.82 -10.97
N ARG A 62 -8.87 -19.31 -10.15
CA ARG A 62 -7.75 -18.53 -9.60
C ARG A 62 -6.77 -18.09 -10.69
N LYS A 63 -6.29 -19.05 -11.46
CA LYS A 63 -5.32 -18.81 -12.53
C LYS A 63 -5.84 -17.82 -13.57
N ARG A 64 -7.09 -18.01 -14.03
CA ARG A 64 -7.71 -17.13 -15.03
C ARG A 64 -7.86 -15.71 -14.49
N ALA A 65 -8.31 -15.54 -13.24
CA ALA A 65 -8.49 -14.23 -12.63
C ALA A 65 -7.15 -13.46 -12.50
N ILE A 66 -6.07 -14.15 -12.08
CA ILE A 66 -4.74 -13.54 -12.01
C ILE A 66 -4.22 -13.17 -13.41
N THR A 67 -4.41 -14.05 -14.39
CA THR A 67 -3.98 -13.80 -15.79
C THR A 67 -4.70 -12.59 -16.39
N ILE A 68 -6.01 -12.45 -16.15
CA ILE A 68 -6.78 -11.26 -16.58
C ILE A 68 -6.27 -10.02 -15.87
N GLY A 69 -6.01 -10.10 -14.55
CA GLY A 69 -5.44 -8.99 -13.79
C GLY A 69 -4.10 -8.51 -14.37
N PHE A 70 -3.19 -9.44 -14.70
CA PHE A 70 -1.93 -9.10 -15.36
C PHE A 70 -2.14 -8.55 -16.78
N GLY A 71 -3.12 -9.05 -17.52
CA GLY A 71 -3.48 -8.51 -18.83
C GLY A 71 -3.93 -7.06 -18.78
N ILE A 72 -4.82 -6.72 -17.83
CA ILE A 72 -5.28 -5.35 -17.58
C ILE A 72 -4.09 -4.47 -17.14
N TYR A 73 -3.26 -4.96 -16.22
CA TYR A 73 -2.07 -4.28 -15.75
C TYR A 73 -1.10 -3.99 -16.91
N ALA A 74 -0.80 -4.97 -17.74
CA ALA A 74 0.12 -4.83 -18.87
C ALA A 74 -0.42 -3.85 -19.93
N ALA A 75 -1.69 -3.95 -20.29
CA ALA A 75 -2.33 -3.03 -21.23
C ALA A 75 -2.28 -1.57 -20.72
N ALA A 76 -2.62 -1.36 -19.46
CA ALA A 76 -2.52 -0.05 -18.83
C ALA A 76 -1.07 0.47 -18.75
N THR A 77 -0.11 -0.43 -18.53
CA THR A 77 1.32 -0.08 -18.52
C THR A 77 1.78 0.36 -19.91
N VAL A 78 1.32 -0.30 -20.97
CA VAL A 78 1.62 0.13 -22.36
C VAL A 78 1.04 1.53 -22.61
N ILE A 79 -0.19 1.81 -22.16
CA ILE A 79 -0.77 3.17 -22.27
C ILE A 79 0.09 4.19 -21.50
N ALA A 80 0.58 3.83 -20.31
CA ALA A 80 1.44 4.70 -19.51
C ALA A 80 2.79 5.00 -20.18
N ILE A 81 3.38 4.05 -20.91
CA ILE A 81 4.63 4.26 -21.67
C ILE A 81 4.46 5.33 -22.74
N PHE A 82 3.29 5.42 -23.37
CA PHE A 82 3.01 6.39 -24.42
C PHE A 82 2.21 7.61 -23.92
N ALA A 83 2.13 7.81 -22.61
CA ALA A 83 1.42 8.94 -22.03
C ALA A 83 2.15 10.25 -22.33
N ASN A 84 1.45 11.19 -22.95
CA ASN A 84 1.91 12.53 -23.26
C ASN A 84 1.21 13.63 -22.48
N SER A 85 0.38 13.26 -21.51
CA SER A 85 -0.27 14.14 -20.57
C SER A 85 -0.44 13.45 -19.21
N ILE A 86 -0.49 14.25 -18.15
CA ILE A 86 -0.68 13.73 -16.79
C ILE A 86 -2.03 13.03 -16.65
N GLU A 87 -3.08 13.51 -17.30
CA GLU A 87 -4.43 12.92 -17.29
C GLU A 87 -4.41 11.50 -17.86
N MET A 88 -3.75 11.32 -19.01
CA MET A 88 -3.61 10.00 -19.63
C MET A 88 -2.83 9.05 -18.71
N LEU A 89 -1.76 9.55 -18.10
CA LEU A 89 -0.96 8.78 -17.17
C LEU A 89 -1.75 8.39 -15.92
N LEU A 90 -2.54 9.31 -15.34
CA LEU A 90 -3.38 9.03 -14.17
C LEU A 90 -4.45 7.98 -14.47
N VAL A 91 -5.12 8.07 -15.62
CA VAL A 91 -6.09 7.04 -16.06
C VAL A 91 -5.41 5.68 -16.22
N ALA A 92 -4.24 5.64 -16.88
CA ALA A 92 -3.45 4.43 -17.02
C ALA A 92 -3.06 3.83 -15.66
N ARG A 93 -2.63 4.67 -14.73
CA ARG A 93 -2.27 4.25 -13.36
C ARG A 93 -3.47 3.70 -12.58
N PHE A 94 -4.66 4.30 -12.71
CA PHE A 94 -5.87 3.77 -12.11
C PHE A 94 -6.20 2.37 -12.63
N VAL A 95 -6.20 2.20 -13.95
CA VAL A 95 -6.48 0.89 -14.59
C VAL A 95 -5.39 -0.13 -14.26
N GLN A 96 -4.12 0.31 -14.19
CA GLN A 96 -3.01 -0.53 -13.74
C GLN A 96 -3.22 -1.02 -12.30
N GLY A 97 -3.68 -0.12 -11.40
CA GLY A 97 -4.06 -0.48 -10.03
C GLY A 97 -5.19 -1.52 -9.97
N LEU A 98 -6.24 -1.35 -10.79
CA LEU A 98 -7.31 -2.35 -10.91
C LEU A 98 -6.75 -3.73 -11.26
N GLY A 99 -5.85 -3.81 -12.25
CA GLY A 99 -5.20 -5.05 -12.66
C GLY A 99 -4.33 -5.67 -11.57
N ALA A 100 -3.58 -4.85 -10.84
CA ALA A 100 -2.67 -5.29 -9.78
C ALA A 100 -3.39 -5.96 -8.59
N SER A 101 -4.67 -5.66 -8.37
CA SER A 101 -5.48 -6.28 -7.30
C SER A 101 -5.64 -7.79 -7.46
N GLY A 102 -5.70 -8.29 -8.70
CA GLY A 102 -5.84 -9.72 -9.02
C GLY A 102 -4.69 -10.55 -8.43
N PRO A 103 -3.43 -10.34 -8.83
CA PRO A 103 -2.29 -11.04 -8.28
C PRO A 103 -2.20 -11.01 -6.76
N ARG A 104 -2.56 -9.90 -6.12
CA ARG A 104 -2.51 -9.74 -4.66
C ARG A 104 -3.57 -10.57 -3.95
N ILE A 105 -4.84 -10.35 -4.28
CA ILE A 105 -5.96 -10.94 -3.55
C ILE A 105 -6.10 -12.42 -3.88
N VAL A 106 -6.05 -12.74 -5.17
CA VAL A 106 -6.19 -14.11 -5.62
C VAL A 106 -4.94 -14.94 -5.31
N GLY A 107 -3.75 -14.30 -5.24
CA GLY A 107 -2.52 -14.93 -4.79
C GLY A 107 -2.62 -15.48 -3.36
N LEU A 108 -3.28 -14.77 -2.44
CA LEU A 108 -3.56 -15.28 -1.08
C LEU A 108 -4.51 -16.48 -1.09
N ALA A 109 -5.54 -16.44 -1.96
CA ALA A 109 -6.43 -17.58 -2.13
C ALA A 109 -5.67 -18.78 -2.69
N LEU A 110 -4.80 -18.57 -3.68
CA LEU A 110 -3.95 -19.60 -4.27
C LEU A 110 -3.03 -20.26 -3.22
N VAL A 111 -2.46 -19.48 -2.29
CA VAL A 111 -1.67 -20.03 -1.18
C VAL A 111 -2.50 -20.96 -0.31
N ARG A 112 -3.75 -20.58 0.00
CA ARG A 112 -4.67 -21.39 0.81
C ARG A 112 -5.14 -22.65 0.08
N ASP A 113 -5.27 -22.59 -1.23
CA ASP A 113 -5.68 -23.74 -2.05
C ASP A 113 -4.55 -24.77 -2.18
N LEU A 114 -3.28 -24.32 -2.17
CA LEU A 114 -2.10 -25.18 -2.38
C LEU A 114 -1.48 -25.72 -1.09
N TYR A 115 -1.60 -24.98 0.02
CA TYR A 115 -0.87 -25.29 1.24
C TYR A 115 -1.79 -25.27 2.46
N ALA A 116 -1.48 -26.12 3.46
CA ALA A 116 -2.19 -26.19 4.73
C ALA A 116 -1.22 -26.24 5.92
N GLY A 117 -1.72 -25.91 7.11
CA GLY A 117 -0.99 -26.06 8.37
C GLY A 117 0.37 -25.35 8.38
N ARG A 118 1.43 -26.06 8.76
CA ARG A 118 2.80 -25.54 8.93
C ARG A 118 3.41 -25.06 7.61
N GLU A 119 3.12 -25.74 6.51
CA GLU A 119 3.64 -25.36 5.19
C GLU A 119 3.04 -24.05 4.71
N MET A 120 1.74 -23.86 4.88
CA MET A 120 1.06 -22.59 4.60
C MET A 120 1.67 -21.44 5.43
N ALA A 121 1.93 -21.67 6.73
CA ALA A 121 2.57 -20.67 7.58
C ALA A 121 3.98 -20.29 7.09
N ARG A 122 4.78 -21.31 6.67
CA ARG A 122 6.12 -21.08 6.10
C ARG A 122 6.07 -20.25 4.81
N ILE A 123 5.19 -20.60 3.89
CA ILE A 123 5.04 -19.87 2.62
C ILE A 123 4.53 -18.45 2.86
N THR A 124 3.56 -18.26 3.75
CA THR A 124 3.06 -16.92 4.12
C THR A 124 4.15 -16.06 4.75
N SER A 125 4.99 -16.64 5.61
CA SER A 125 6.12 -15.91 6.20
C SER A 125 7.13 -15.47 5.14
N PHE A 126 7.42 -16.34 4.15
CA PHE A 126 8.28 -16.00 3.01
C PHE A 126 7.69 -14.87 2.17
N VAL A 127 6.39 -14.91 1.91
CA VAL A 127 5.66 -13.84 1.22
C VAL A 127 5.76 -12.52 2.00
N MET A 128 5.59 -12.56 3.33
CA MET A 128 5.72 -11.36 4.17
C MET A 128 7.14 -10.77 4.14
N MET A 129 8.17 -11.63 4.07
CA MET A 129 9.55 -11.15 3.90
C MET A 129 9.74 -10.36 2.60
N VAL A 130 9.07 -10.76 1.51
CA VAL A 130 9.09 -10.04 0.23
C VAL A 130 8.51 -8.62 0.38
N PHE A 131 7.47 -8.44 1.20
CA PHE A 131 6.91 -7.11 1.49
C PHE A 131 7.87 -6.17 2.25
N ILE A 132 8.93 -6.67 2.84
CA ILE A 132 9.98 -5.86 3.48
C ILE A 132 11.12 -5.60 2.49
N ILE A 133 11.54 -6.62 1.75
CA ILE A 133 12.70 -6.55 0.86
C ILE A 133 12.40 -5.74 -0.41
N VAL A 134 11.21 -5.94 -0.99
CA VAL A 134 10.86 -5.27 -2.26
C VAL A 134 10.83 -3.75 -2.10
N PRO A 135 10.17 -3.15 -1.12
CA PRO A 135 10.25 -1.71 -0.89
C PRO A 135 11.68 -1.20 -0.69
N ALA A 136 12.53 -1.96 0.01
CA ALA A 136 13.91 -1.57 0.22
C ALA A 136 14.75 -1.52 -1.08
N LEU A 137 14.47 -2.40 -2.04
CA LEU A 137 15.21 -2.49 -3.30
C LEU A 137 14.55 -1.75 -4.46
N ALA A 138 13.23 -1.61 -4.46
CA ALA A 138 12.47 -1.10 -5.59
C ALA A 138 12.89 0.32 -6.03
N PRO A 139 13.12 1.31 -5.15
CA PRO A 139 13.58 2.63 -5.58
C PRO A 139 14.95 2.60 -6.25
N SER A 140 15.86 1.73 -5.78
CA SER A 140 17.19 1.57 -6.40
C SER A 140 17.08 0.97 -7.81
N ILE A 141 16.20 -0.03 -7.98
CA ILE A 141 15.92 -0.61 -9.29
C ILE A 141 15.24 0.43 -10.19
N GLY A 142 14.29 1.21 -9.66
CA GLY A 142 13.64 2.31 -10.37
C GLY A 142 14.63 3.35 -10.85
N ALA A 143 15.54 3.80 -9.99
CA ALA A 143 16.62 4.74 -10.37
C ALA A 143 17.51 4.19 -11.47
N GLY A 144 17.86 2.89 -11.44
CA GLY A 144 18.58 2.23 -12.51
C GLY A 144 17.82 2.21 -13.84
N MET A 145 16.52 1.98 -13.82
CA MET A 145 15.65 2.03 -15.00
C MET A 145 15.58 3.45 -15.59
N ILE A 146 15.48 4.48 -14.73
CA ILE A 146 15.49 5.89 -15.13
C ILE A 146 16.80 6.24 -15.81
N TYR A 147 17.92 5.81 -15.26
CA TYR A 147 19.24 6.04 -15.86
C TYR A 147 19.36 5.47 -17.29
N LEU A 148 18.72 4.33 -17.57
CA LEU A 148 18.78 3.64 -18.86
C LEU A 148 17.82 4.23 -19.92
N ALA A 149 16.60 4.62 -19.52
CA ALA A 149 15.53 4.97 -20.48
C ALA A 149 14.59 6.09 -19.97
N GLY A 150 15.06 6.94 -19.07
CA GLY A 150 14.22 7.97 -18.44
C GLY A 150 13.09 7.37 -17.61
N TRP A 151 12.13 8.19 -17.23
CA TRP A 151 10.97 7.73 -16.43
C TRP A 151 10.11 6.67 -17.16
N HIS A 152 10.09 6.67 -18.50
CA HIS A 152 9.41 5.64 -19.31
C HIS A 152 10.00 4.25 -19.05
N GLY A 153 11.32 4.17 -18.75
CA GLY A 153 12.01 2.93 -18.39
C GLY A 153 11.41 2.21 -17.21
N VAL A 154 10.84 2.94 -16.25
CA VAL A 154 10.15 2.35 -15.09
C VAL A 154 8.91 1.58 -15.54
N PHE A 155 8.11 2.12 -16.44
CA PHE A 155 6.94 1.44 -17.00
C PHE A 155 7.33 0.25 -17.87
N ILE A 156 8.41 0.35 -18.65
CA ILE A 156 8.96 -0.80 -19.38
C ILE A 156 9.34 -1.91 -18.41
N GLY A 157 9.99 -1.57 -17.30
CA GLY A 157 10.29 -2.51 -16.22
C GLY A 157 9.05 -3.15 -15.61
N PHE A 158 7.98 -2.37 -15.37
CA PHE A 158 6.70 -2.89 -14.88
C PHE A 158 6.06 -3.85 -15.87
N LEU A 159 6.11 -3.55 -17.17
CA LEU A 159 5.60 -4.42 -18.22
C LEU A 159 6.35 -5.76 -18.25
N LEU A 160 7.68 -5.72 -18.25
CA LEU A 160 8.52 -6.92 -18.22
C LEU A 160 8.25 -7.75 -16.97
N PHE A 161 8.16 -7.09 -15.81
CA PHE A 161 7.83 -7.76 -14.54
C PHE A 161 6.47 -8.47 -14.61
N ALA A 162 5.45 -7.81 -15.13
CA ALA A 162 4.12 -8.40 -15.29
C ALA A 162 4.11 -9.57 -16.28
N LEU A 163 4.80 -9.44 -17.42
CA LEU A 163 4.91 -10.51 -18.42
C LEU A 163 5.62 -11.75 -17.86
N ILE A 164 6.72 -11.55 -17.12
CA ILE A 164 7.44 -12.64 -16.45
C ILE A 164 6.53 -13.33 -15.43
N GLY A 165 5.85 -12.58 -14.58
CA GLY A 165 4.94 -13.11 -13.55
C GLY A 165 3.76 -13.87 -14.15
N CYS A 166 3.14 -13.31 -15.18
CA CYS A 166 2.03 -13.92 -15.91
C CYS A 166 2.47 -15.21 -16.62
N SER A 167 3.60 -15.17 -17.31
CA SER A 167 4.15 -16.34 -18.01
C SER A 167 4.52 -17.45 -17.03
N TRP A 168 5.19 -17.10 -15.93
CA TRP A 168 5.56 -18.06 -14.89
C TRP A 168 4.34 -18.74 -14.28
N LEU A 169 3.30 -17.97 -13.96
CA LEU A 169 2.03 -18.51 -13.45
C LEU A 169 1.41 -19.48 -14.48
N ASN A 170 1.32 -19.07 -15.74
CA ASN A 170 0.62 -19.84 -16.76
C ASN A 170 1.35 -21.12 -17.18
N LEU A 171 2.69 -21.12 -17.13
CA LEU A 171 3.52 -22.28 -17.47
C LEU A 171 3.64 -23.30 -16.33
N ARG A 172 3.64 -22.83 -15.07
CA ARG A 172 3.97 -23.69 -13.93
C ARG A 172 2.79 -24.02 -13.02
N GLN A 173 1.74 -23.22 -13.03
CA GLN A 173 0.61 -23.39 -12.12
C GLN A 173 -0.60 -23.90 -12.90
N SER A 174 -1.13 -25.06 -12.51
CA SER A 174 -2.45 -25.51 -12.91
C SER A 174 -3.55 -24.73 -12.17
N GLU A 175 -4.78 -24.73 -12.70
CA GLU A 175 -5.93 -24.17 -11.99
C GLU A 175 -6.15 -24.93 -10.68
N THR A 176 -6.31 -24.19 -9.56
CA THR A 176 -6.50 -24.78 -8.23
C THR A 176 -7.97 -24.85 -7.82
N LEU A 177 -8.85 -24.07 -8.46
CA LEU A 177 -10.27 -24.08 -8.20
C LEU A 177 -11.01 -24.90 -9.27
N PRO A 178 -11.38 -26.18 -8.99
CA PRO A 178 -12.07 -27.03 -9.94
C PRO A 178 -13.46 -26.46 -10.27
N PRO A 179 -13.99 -26.72 -11.48
CA PRO A 179 -15.26 -26.16 -11.95
C PRO A 179 -16.43 -26.39 -10.98
N GLU A 180 -16.47 -27.53 -10.30
CA GLU A 180 -17.52 -27.93 -9.37
C GLU A 180 -17.58 -27.09 -8.10
N ARG A 181 -16.43 -26.46 -7.73
CA ARG A 181 -16.31 -25.59 -6.55
C ARG A 181 -16.45 -24.11 -6.89
N ARG A 182 -16.60 -23.75 -8.17
CA ARG A 182 -16.80 -22.37 -8.59
C ARG A 182 -18.15 -21.86 -8.14
N ARG A 183 -18.16 -20.64 -7.66
CA ARG A 183 -19.38 -19.95 -7.23
C ARG A 183 -19.75 -18.91 -8.28
N PRO A 184 -20.97 -18.94 -8.85
CA PRO A 184 -21.38 -17.95 -9.83
C PRO A 184 -21.33 -16.54 -9.23
N LEU A 185 -20.88 -15.58 -10.01
CA LEU A 185 -20.86 -14.17 -9.62
C LEU A 185 -22.31 -13.68 -9.44
N ARG A 186 -22.75 -13.54 -8.20
CA ARG A 186 -24.09 -13.08 -7.86
C ARG A 186 -24.00 -11.79 -7.06
N ALA A 187 -24.75 -10.78 -7.47
CA ALA A 187 -24.78 -9.49 -6.76
C ALA A 187 -25.41 -9.60 -5.36
N GLY A 188 -26.35 -10.55 -5.16
CA GLY A 188 -27.03 -10.76 -3.88
C GLY A 188 -26.07 -10.99 -2.72
N PRO A 189 -25.27 -12.08 -2.71
CA PRO A 189 -24.34 -12.37 -1.63
C PRO A 189 -23.31 -11.25 -1.37
N LEU A 190 -22.84 -10.58 -2.44
CA LEU A 190 -21.93 -9.43 -2.30
C LEU A 190 -22.62 -8.25 -1.62
N ARG A 191 -23.88 -7.96 -1.98
CA ARG A 191 -24.68 -6.90 -1.35
C ARG A 191 -24.99 -7.21 0.12
N GLU A 192 -25.32 -8.46 0.43
CA GLU A 192 -25.58 -8.91 1.80
C GLU A 192 -24.31 -8.78 2.66
N ALA A 193 -23.17 -9.28 2.19
CA ALA A 193 -21.90 -9.12 2.88
C ALA A 193 -21.50 -7.63 3.03
N ALA A 194 -21.69 -6.82 2.01
CA ALA A 194 -21.45 -5.39 2.09
C ALA A 194 -22.35 -4.73 3.14
N ARG A 195 -23.64 -5.08 3.15
CA ARG A 195 -24.59 -4.58 4.17
C ARG A 195 -24.17 -4.98 5.57
N GLU A 196 -23.79 -6.24 5.78
CA GLU A 196 -23.36 -6.75 7.09
C GLU A 196 -22.09 -6.02 7.58
N VAL A 197 -21.08 -5.87 6.71
CA VAL A 197 -19.85 -5.13 7.02
C VAL A 197 -20.15 -3.67 7.35
N LEU A 198 -20.94 -2.99 6.51
CA LEU A 198 -21.24 -1.56 6.67
C LEU A 198 -22.15 -1.26 7.87
N THR A 199 -23.00 -2.20 8.30
CA THR A 199 -23.85 -2.04 9.49
C THR A 199 -23.16 -2.44 10.78
N SER A 200 -22.07 -3.19 10.71
CA SER A 200 -21.29 -3.58 11.89
C SER A 200 -20.44 -2.42 12.41
N ARG A 201 -20.84 -1.85 13.55
CA ARG A 201 -20.08 -0.77 14.20
C ARG A 201 -18.63 -1.13 14.47
N HIS A 202 -18.36 -2.37 14.90
CA HIS A 202 -17.01 -2.84 15.20
C HIS A 202 -16.13 -2.88 13.94
N VAL A 203 -16.65 -3.48 12.87
CA VAL A 203 -15.92 -3.59 11.58
C VAL A 203 -15.67 -2.20 10.99
N MET A 204 -16.68 -1.32 11.00
CA MET A 204 -16.53 0.03 10.47
C MET A 204 -15.56 0.87 11.28
N LEU A 205 -15.51 0.74 12.60
CA LEU A 205 -14.50 1.39 13.43
C LEU A 205 -13.08 0.90 13.06
N CYS A 206 -12.87 -0.41 12.95
CA CYS A 206 -11.58 -0.96 12.50
C CYS A 206 -11.21 -0.46 11.09
N THR A 207 -12.17 -0.43 10.17
CA THR A 207 -11.99 0.05 8.79
C THR A 207 -11.58 1.52 8.75
N LEU A 208 -12.25 2.38 9.53
CA LEU A 208 -11.92 3.80 9.61
C LEU A 208 -10.54 4.05 10.25
N ILE A 209 -10.18 3.29 11.29
CA ILE A 209 -8.85 3.36 11.89
C ILE A 209 -7.79 2.91 10.88
N LEU A 210 -8.03 1.84 10.11
CA LEU A 210 -7.17 1.42 9.01
C LEU A 210 -7.05 2.50 7.93
N THR A 211 -8.16 3.16 7.57
CA THR A 211 -8.19 4.28 6.62
C THR A 211 -7.25 5.40 7.06
N LEU A 212 -7.30 5.81 8.32
CA LEU A 212 -6.43 6.84 8.88
C LEU A 212 -4.96 6.39 8.87
N GLY A 213 -4.69 5.12 9.18
CA GLY A 213 -3.35 4.53 9.12
C GLY A 213 -2.78 4.50 7.70
N PHE A 214 -3.54 4.00 6.73
CA PHE A 214 -3.15 4.00 5.31
C PHE A 214 -3.04 5.41 4.75
N GLY A 215 -3.96 6.33 5.11
CA GLY A 215 -3.97 7.71 4.64
C GLY A 215 -2.68 8.46 4.99
N GLN A 216 -2.22 8.38 6.24
CA GLN A 216 -0.96 9.00 6.64
C GLN A 216 0.26 8.32 6.00
N MET A 217 0.26 7.00 5.86
CA MET A 217 1.34 6.28 5.20
C MET A 217 1.45 6.63 3.71
N PHE A 218 0.34 6.61 2.97
CA PHE A 218 0.34 6.96 1.55
C PHE A 218 0.55 8.46 1.32
N GLY A 219 0.12 9.34 2.24
CA GLY A 219 0.42 10.76 2.21
C GLY A 219 1.91 11.03 2.32
N LEU A 220 2.59 10.38 3.26
CA LEU A 220 4.05 10.43 3.34
C LEU A 220 4.72 9.84 2.10
N LEU A 221 4.27 8.67 1.64
CA LEU A 221 4.87 7.96 0.52
C LEU A 221 4.78 8.78 -0.78
N SER A 222 3.64 9.41 -1.05
CA SER A 222 3.46 10.24 -2.25
C SER A 222 4.34 11.48 -2.26
N SER A 223 4.65 12.05 -1.09
CA SER A 223 5.50 13.25 -0.94
C SER A 223 6.97 12.90 -0.68
N ALA A 224 7.31 11.62 -0.47
CA ALA A 224 8.64 11.21 0.00
C ALA A 224 9.77 11.73 -0.89
N GLN A 225 9.65 11.56 -2.22
CA GLN A 225 10.70 11.99 -3.15
C GLN A 225 10.94 13.50 -3.11
N GLN A 226 9.87 14.32 -3.08
CA GLN A 226 10.00 15.78 -2.98
C GLN A 226 10.57 16.19 -1.62
N LEU A 227 10.13 15.56 -0.53
CA LEU A 227 10.64 15.85 0.81
C LEU A 227 12.14 15.54 0.91
N PHE A 228 12.57 14.34 0.50
CA PHE A 228 13.98 13.99 0.54
C PHE A 228 14.82 14.85 -0.41
N GLY A 229 14.33 15.11 -1.64
CA GLY A 229 15.04 15.85 -2.67
C GLY A 229 15.05 17.35 -2.41
N GLU A 230 13.88 17.99 -2.42
CA GLU A 230 13.73 19.44 -2.40
C GLU A 230 13.85 20.02 -0.98
N ALA A 231 13.12 19.44 -0.01
CA ALA A 231 13.10 20.00 1.35
C ALA A 231 14.41 19.74 2.13
N TYR A 232 15.05 18.59 1.92
CA TYR A 232 16.22 18.18 2.69
C TYR A 232 17.50 17.96 1.86
N GLY A 233 17.48 18.15 0.54
CA GLY A 233 18.65 18.04 -0.33
C GLY A 233 19.30 16.65 -0.37
N LYS A 234 18.48 15.58 -0.25
CA LYS A 234 18.91 14.18 -0.24
C LYS A 234 18.40 13.37 -1.44
N GLY A 235 18.02 14.04 -2.53
CA GLY A 235 17.43 13.42 -3.71
C GLY A 235 18.30 12.32 -4.33
N ASP A 236 19.60 12.59 -4.52
CA ASP A 236 20.55 11.61 -5.10
C ASP A 236 20.68 10.34 -4.28
N ALA A 237 20.57 10.47 -2.95
CA ALA A 237 20.65 9.35 -2.01
C ALA A 237 19.29 8.81 -1.59
N PHE A 238 18.18 9.28 -2.21
CA PHE A 238 16.82 8.86 -1.86
C PHE A 238 16.64 7.35 -1.84
N PRO A 239 17.10 6.57 -2.85
CA PRO A 239 16.94 5.11 -2.83
C PRO A 239 17.59 4.46 -1.61
N ALA A 240 18.78 4.93 -1.20
CA ALA A 240 19.49 4.39 -0.03
C ALA A 240 18.77 4.74 1.29
N TRP A 241 18.30 5.98 1.44
CA TRP A 241 17.53 6.39 2.61
C TRP A 241 16.19 5.68 2.70
N PHE A 242 15.51 5.48 1.57
CA PHE A 242 14.26 4.73 1.53
C PHE A 242 14.46 3.26 1.91
N ALA A 243 15.53 2.64 1.43
CA ALA A 243 15.93 1.28 1.84
C ALA A 243 16.18 1.19 3.34
N ALA A 244 16.95 2.12 3.90
CA ALA A 244 17.22 2.20 5.34
C ALA A 244 15.91 2.37 6.14
N MET A 245 15.01 3.25 5.70
CA MET A 245 13.70 3.47 6.31
C MET A 245 12.85 2.19 6.28
N ALA A 246 12.79 1.49 5.15
CA ALA A 246 12.01 0.25 5.01
C ALA A 246 12.55 -0.86 5.94
N LEU A 247 13.87 -1.04 5.99
CA LEU A 247 14.51 -2.05 6.85
C LEU A 247 14.32 -1.74 8.34
N LEU A 248 14.52 -0.49 8.76
CA LEU A 248 14.32 -0.08 10.15
C LEU A 248 12.86 -0.22 10.58
N SER A 249 11.94 0.17 9.72
CA SER A 249 10.49 0.06 9.97
C SER A 249 10.01 -1.39 10.03
N GLY A 250 10.69 -2.32 9.35
CA GLY A 250 10.44 -3.76 9.42
C GLY A 250 10.52 -4.33 10.84
N SER A 251 11.30 -3.68 11.72
CA SER A 251 11.37 -4.03 13.16
C SER A 251 10.00 -3.95 13.85
N GLY A 252 9.08 -3.09 13.37
CA GLY A 252 7.71 -3.00 13.88
C GLY A 252 6.92 -4.30 13.70
N THR A 253 7.07 -4.96 12.55
CA THR A 253 6.42 -6.25 12.29
C THR A 253 6.98 -7.34 13.19
N ILE A 254 8.30 -7.36 13.43
CA ILE A 254 8.97 -8.31 14.32
C ILE A 254 8.51 -8.09 15.77
N LEU A 255 8.48 -6.83 16.21
CA LEU A 255 8.00 -6.46 17.54
C LEU A 255 6.54 -6.87 17.73
N ASN A 256 5.69 -6.61 16.75
CA ASN A 256 4.29 -7.04 16.80
C ASN A 256 4.18 -8.56 16.93
N ALA A 257 4.88 -9.33 16.12
CA ALA A 257 4.84 -10.79 16.17
C ALA A 257 5.28 -11.35 17.55
N THR A 258 6.23 -10.68 18.20
CA THR A 258 6.76 -11.09 19.51
C THR A 258 5.79 -10.79 20.66
N PHE A 259 5.13 -9.62 20.60
CA PHE A 259 4.37 -9.09 21.74
C PHE A 259 2.86 -9.21 21.63
N VAL A 260 2.31 -9.50 20.44
CA VAL A 260 0.85 -9.53 20.21
C VAL A 260 0.16 -10.60 21.04
N THR A 261 0.78 -11.75 21.23
CA THR A 261 0.24 -12.85 22.07
C THR A 261 0.19 -12.50 23.55
N ARG A 262 1.09 -11.63 24.04
CA ARG A 262 1.16 -11.22 25.44
C ARG A 262 0.24 -10.04 25.76
N PHE A 263 0.17 -9.04 24.89
CA PHE A 263 -0.53 -7.78 25.19
C PHE A 263 -1.87 -7.65 24.46
N GLY A 264 -2.12 -8.47 23.44
CA GLY A 264 -3.31 -8.42 22.61
C GLY A 264 -3.25 -7.36 21.49
N MET A 265 -3.95 -7.65 20.39
CA MET A 265 -3.95 -6.85 19.15
C MET A 265 -4.37 -5.41 19.39
N ARG A 266 -5.45 -5.18 20.14
CA ARG A 266 -6.03 -3.86 20.41
C ARG A 266 -5.07 -2.96 21.20
N ARG A 267 -4.45 -3.48 22.27
CA ARG A 267 -3.54 -2.69 23.13
C ARG A 267 -2.31 -2.27 22.35
N ILE A 268 -1.72 -3.18 21.60
CA ILE A 268 -0.52 -2.89 20.80
C ILE A 268 -0.84 -1.83 19.72
N ALA A 269 -1.94 -1.98 18.99
CA ALA A 269 -2.36 -0.98 18.00
C ALA A 269 -2.62 0.39 18.65
N LYS A 270 -3.26 0.41 19.81
CA LYS A 270 -3.50 1.65 20.56
C LYS A 270 -2.19 2.33 20.97
N TRP A 271 -1.23 1.60 21.50
CA TRP A 271 0.08 2.16 21.89
C TRP A 271 0.85 2.69 20.69
N ALA A 272 0.80 1.99 19.55
CA ALA A 272 1.43 2.44 18.32
C ALA A 272 0.86 3.78 17.83
N TYR A 273 -0.47 3.97 17.87
CA TYR A 273 -1.09 5.26 17.53
C TYR A 273 -0.80 6.37 18.56
N ILE A 274 -0.72 6.06 19.86
CA ILE A 274 -0.29 7.03 20.88
C ILE A 274 1.15 7.49 20.58
N MET A 275 2.05 6.52 20.39
CA MET A 275 3.45 6.81 20.05
C MET A 275 3.54 7.68 18.80
N GLN A 276 2.83 7.33 17.73
CA GLN A 276 2.86 8.09 16.47
C GLN A 276 2.30 9.51 16.66
N THR A 277 1.24 9.67 17.44
CA THR A 277 0.69 10.99 17.78
C THR A 277 1.70 11.84 18.52
N CYS A 278 2.37 11.29 19.55
CA CYS A 278 3.40 12.01 20.30
C CYS A 278 4.60 12.38 19.41
N VAL A 279 5.10 11.44 18.61
CA VAL A 279 6.24 11.69 17.71
C VAL A 279 5.89 12.74 16.66
N SER A 280 4.68 12.69 16.08
CA SER A 280 4.24 13.70 15.09
C SER A 280 3.97 15.07 15.72
N ALA A 281 3.44 15.11 16.96
CA ALA A 281 3.29 16.37 17.69
C ALA A 281 4.65 17.02 18.00
N THR A 282 5.60 16.21 18.46
CA THR A 282 6.98 16.68 18.70
C THR A 282 7.60 17.21 17.41
N MET A 283 7.51 16.46 16.32
CA MET A 283 8.05 16.89 15.02
C MET A 283 7.39 18.18 14.54
N LEU A 284 6.07 18.33 14.70
CA LEU A 284 5.35 19.54 14.33
C LEU A 284 5.82 20.75 15.16
N ILE A 285 5.98 20.59 16.47
CA ILE A 285 6.50 21.65 17.37
C ILE A 285 7.91 22.04 16.95
N LEU A 286 8.78 21.09 16.64
CA LEU A 286 10.15 21.36 16.20
C LEU A 286 10.19 22.13 14.87
N LEU A 287 9.30 21.76 13.92
CA LEU A 287 9.21 22.48 12.64
C LEU A 287 8.69 23.91 12.80
N LEU A 288 7.68 24.13 13.66
CA LEU A 288 7.07 25.44 13.86
C LEU A 288 7.94 26.38 14.71
N SER A 289 8.65 25.86 15.70
CA SER A 289 9.51 26.67 16.59
C SER A 289 10.83 27.06 15.95
N GLY A 290 11.28 26.35 14.90
CA GLY A 290 12.61 26.54 14.33
C GLY A 290 13.76 26.26 15.32
N ALA A 291 13.46 25.60 16.46
CA ALA A 291 14.43 25.39 17.54
C ALA A 291 15.50 24.32 17.21
N LEU A 292 15.28 23.55 16.13
CA LEU A 292 16.19 22.47 15.78
C LEU A 292 17.42 23.03 15.05
N PRO A 293 18.65 22.66 15.45
CA PRO A 293 19.84 23.02 14.69
C PRO A 293 19.77 22.43 13.25
N PRO A 294 20.31 23.14 12.22
CA PRO A 294 20.25 22.69 10.83
C PRO A 294 20.77 21.25 10.61
N ALA A 295 21.83 20.87 11.34
CA ALA A 295 22.40 19.52 11.27
C ALA A 295 21.42 18.41 11.72
N LEU A 296 20.41 18.72 12.53
CA LEU A 296 19.45 17.77 13.05
C LEU A 296 18.11 17.76 12.28
N HIS A 297 17.88 18.68 11.33
CA HIS A 297 16.64 18.72 10.56
C HIS A 297 16.34 17.42 9.85
N PHE A 298 17.28 16.93 9.03
CA PHE A 298 17.10 15.68 8.30
C PHE A 298 17.06 14.44 9.19
N PRO A 299 17.96 14.25 10.18
CA PRO A 299 17.87 13.14 11.12
C PRO A 299 16.52 13.03 11.84
N ALA A 300 15.99 14.16 12.33
CA ALA A 300 14.70 14.19 13.01
C ALA A 300 13.56 13.80 12.05
N PHE A 301 13.55 14.35 10.85
CA PHE A 301 12.60 13.99 9.79
C PHE A 301 12.70 12.51 9.44
N PHE A 302 13.90 11.98 9.27
CA PHE A 302 14.11 10.56 8.92
C PHE A 302 13.57 9.63 10.03
N VAL A 303 13.86 9.91 11.30
CA VAL A 303 13.32 9.14 12.43
C VAL A 303 11.79 9.21 12.46
N TRP A 304 11.21 10.39 12.18
CA TRP A 304 9.77 10.52 12.06
C TRP A 304 9.21 9.69 10.91
N CYS A 305 9.83 9.67 9.72
CA CYS A 305 9.43 8.80 8.61
C CYS A 305 9.45 7.31 9.00
N VAL A 306 10.54 6.87 9.65
CA VAL A 306 10.66 5.50 10.15
C VAL A 306 9.51 5.18 11.12
N SER A 307 9.12 6.11 12.00
CA SER A 307 8.04 5.89 12.97
C SER A 307 6.67 5.67 12.30
N VAL A 308 6.39 6.36 11.18
CA VAL A 308 5.14 6.19 10.42
C VAL A 308 5.02 4.78 9.83
N PHE A 309 6.07 4.29 9.19
CA PHE A 309 6.08 2.93 8.63
C PHE A 309 6.18 1.85 9.71
N PHE A 310 6.89 2.12 10.80
CA PHE A 310 6.91 1.24 11.98
C PHE A 310 5.51 1.07 12.57
N MET A 311 4.78 2.17 12.78
CA MET A 311 3.39 2.14 13.24
C MET A 311 2.51 1.31 12.30
N ALA A 312 2.67 1.45 10.97
CA ALA A 312 1.94 0.67 9.98
C ALA A 312 2.20 -0.84 10.15
N GLY A 313 3.48 -1.24 10.30
CA GLY A 313 3.88 -2.63 10.54
C GLY A 313 3.29 -3.23 11.82
N VAL A 314 3.12 -2.42 12.86
CA VAL A 314 2.52 -2.85 14.13
C VAL A 314 0.99 -2.92 14.07
N THR A 315 0.32 -2.04 13.30
CA THR A 315 -1.13 -1.85 13.44
C THR A 315 -1.97 -2.53 12.39
N PHE A 316 -1.53 -2.57 11.12
CA PHE A 316 -2.41 -2.99 10.01
C PHE A 316 -2.86 -4.45 10.11
N GLY A 317 -1.93 -5.36 10.44
CA GLY A 317 -2.27 -6.77 10.65
C GLY A 317 -3.27 -6.97 11.78
N ASN A 318 -3.04 -6.29 12.90
CA ASN A 318 -3.88 -6.38 14.08
C ASN A 318 -5.30 -5.84 13.82
N LEU A 319 -5.42 -4.69 13.18
CA LEU A 319 -6.71 -4.09 12.87
C LEU A 319 -7.51 -4.90 11.84
N ASN A 320 -6.83 -5.48 10.83
CA ASN A 320 -7.49 -6.40 9.90
C ASN A 320 -8.01 -7.66 10.63
N ALA A 321 -7.22 -8.23 11.54
CA ALA A 321 -7.65 -9.39 12.31
C ALA A 321 -8.83 -9.04 13.24
N LEU A 322 -8.80 -7.90 13.93
CA LEU A 322 -9.90 -7.41 14.75
C LEU A 322 -11.16 -7.16 13.92
N ALA A 323 -11.05 -6.55 12.73
CA ALA A 323 -12.19 -6.31 11.85
C ALA A 323 -12.90 -7.61 11.44
N LEU A 324 -12.13 -8.70 11.24
CA LEU A 324 -12.65 -9.97 10.76
C LEU A 324 -13.03 -10.94 11.88
N GLN A 325 -12.77 -10.60 13.14
CA GLN A 325 -12.95 -11.50 14.29
C GLN A 325 -14.36 -12.08 14.37
N TYR A 326 -15.39 -11.30 14.05
CA TYR A 326 -16.79 -11.71 14.10
C TYR A 326 -17.39 -12.03 12.72
N MET A 327 -16.60 -11.99 11.64
CA MET A 327 -17.04 -12.17 10.25
C MET A 327 -16.61 -13.50 9.66
N GLY A 328 -16.39 -14.54 10.50
CA GLY A 328 -15.83 -15.83 10.05
C GLY A 328 -16.62 -16.51 8.92
N HIS A 329 -17.95 -16.39 8.92
CA HIS A 329 -18.83 -16.98 7.90
C HIS A 329 -18.76 -16.29 6.52
N ILE A 330 -18.31 -15.03 6.46
CA ILE A 330 -18.08 -14.25 5.23
C ILE A 330 -16.67 -13.66 5.16
N ALA A 331 -15.69 -14.25 5.87
CA ALA A 331 -14.37 -13.68 6.10
C ALA A 331 -13.65 -13.20 4.82
N GLY A 332 -13.76 -13.95 3.72
CA GLY A 332 -13.13 -13.57 2.44
C GLY A 332 -13.75 -12.31 1.84
N MET A 333 -15.08 -12.20 1.81
CA MET A 333 -15.79 -11.03 1.30
C MET A 333 -15.61 -9.84 2.24
N ALA A 334 -15.71 -10.04 3.55
CA ALA A 334 -15.48 -9.00 4.55
C ALA A 334 -14.07 -8.42 4.46
N ALA A 335 -13.04 -9.27 4.32
CA ALA A 335 -11.67 -8.83 4.13
C ALA A 335 -11.50 -7.96 2.87
N SER A 336 -12.12 -8.36 1.75
CA SER A 336 -12.07 -7.60 0.50
C SER A 336 -12.77 -6.25 0.63
N ILE A 337 -13.92 -6.19 1.31
CA ILE A 337 -14.68 -4.95 1.52
C ILE A 337 -13.93 -4.00 2.46
N VAL A 338 -13.42 -4.49 3.59
CA VAL A 338 -12.61 -3.71 4.54
C VAL A 338 -11.37 -3.16 3.85
N ALA A 339 -10.64 -3.99 3.11
CA ALA A 339 -9.44 -3.56 2.40
C ALA A 339 -9.76 -2.55 1.29
N ALA A 340 -10.84 -2.74 0.53
CA ALA A 340 -11.25 -1.82 -0.52
C ALA A 340 -11.62 -0.44 0.06
N ILE A 341 -12.49 -0.42 1.06
CA ILE A 341 -12.96 0.83 1.70
C ILE A 341 -11.77 1.55 2.33
N SER A 342 -10.97 0.86 3.15
CA SER A 342 -9.83 1.50 3.83
C SER A 342 -8.81 2.05 2.84
N THR A 343 -8.53 1.34 1.74
CA THR A 343 -7.57 1.79 0.73
C THR A 343 -8.12 2.96 -0.09
N VAL A 344 -9.36 2.90 -0.57
CA VAL A 344 -9.97 3.99 -1.36
C VAL A 344 -10.11 5.25 -0.51
N LEU A 345 -10.65 5.15 0.70
CA LEU A 345 -10.79 6.32 1.58
C LEU A 345 -9.42 6.88 2.01
N ALA A 346 -8.39 6.04 2.14
CA ALA A 346 -7.03 6.50 2.42
C ALA A 346 -6.48 7.40 1.30
N THR A 347 -6.84 7.15 0.04
CA THR A 347 -6.42 8.03 -1.07
C THR A 347 -7.07 9.39 -1.03
N LEU A 348 -8.29 9.51 -0.47
CA LEU A 348 -8.95 10.80 -0.24
C LEU A 348 -8.26 11.63 0.85
N ILE A 349 -7.47 11.00 1.70
CA ILE A 349 -6.59 11.67 2.68
C ILE A 349 -5.23 11.98 2.03
N ALA A 350 -4.63 10.99 1.39
CA ALA A 350 -3.28 11.10 0.85
C ALA A 350 -3.17 12.09 -0.31
N ALA A 351 -4.17 12.14 -1.21
CA ALA A 351 -4.13 13.04 -2.37
C ALA A 351 -4.11 14.53 -1.97
N PRO A 352 -5.00 15.04 -1.10
CA PRO A 352 -4.90 16.42 -0.63
C PRO A 352 -3.59 16.72 0.09
N VAL A 353 -3.10 15.80 0.92
CA VAL A 353 -1.83 15.97 1.66
C VAL A 353 -0.67 16.17 0.68
N GLY A 354 -0.60 15.37 -0.37
CA GLY A 354 0.40 15.54 -1.42
C GLY A 354 0.25 16.87 -2.16
N GLN A 355 -0.97 17.28 -2.51
CA GLN A 355 -1.21 18.54 -3.22
C GLN A 355 -0.89 19.79 -2.37
N LEU A 356 -0.92 19.68 -1.04
CA LEU A 356 -0.58 20.75 -0.11
C LEU A 356 0.93 20.89 0.14
N TYR A 357 1.77 20.10 -0.53
CA TYR A 357 3.23 20.24 -0.39
C TYR A 357 3.68 21.66 -0.76
N ASN A 358 4.45 22.27 0.12
CA ASN A 358 4.87 23.68 0.06
C ASN A 358 6.39 23.84 0.25
N GLY A 359 7.18 22.86 -0.10
CA GLY A 359 8.63 22.84 0.11
C GLY A 359 9.06 22.42 1.52
N THR A 360 8.12 22.09 2.40
CA THR A 360 8.39 21.67 3.79
C THR A 360 7.68 20.38 4.15
N ALA A 361 8.11 19.75 5.25
CA ALA A 361 7.44 18.56 5.78
C ALA A 361 6.16 18.90 6.59
N LEU A 362 5.83 20.18 6.77
CA LEU A 362 4.75 20.62 7.64
C LEU A 362 3.38 20.04 7.27
N PRO A 363 2.93 20.04 5.99
CA PRO A 363 1.62 19.48 5.64
C PRO A 363 1.49 18.00 5.96
N VAL A 364 2.51 17.20 5.65
CA VAL A 364 2.46 15.75 5.86
C VAL A 364 2.58 15.39 7.34
N VAL A 365 3.37 16.13 8.12
CA VAL A 365 3.48 15.94 9.57
C VAL A 365 2.17 16.32 10.28
N ALA A 366 1.54 17.43 9.90
CA ALA A 366 0.27 17.86 10.44
C ALA A 366 -0.85 16.85 10.11
N ALA A 367 -0.94 16.38 8.86
CA ALA A 367 -1.89 15.36 8.47
C ALA A 367 -1.69 14.04 9.23
N THR A 368 -0.43 13.63 9.42
CA THR A 368 -0.09 12.43 10.20
C THR A 368 -0.49 12.57 11.67
N LEU A 369 -0.27 13.73 12.26
CA LEU A 369 -0.71 14.04 13.63
C LEU A 369 -2.23 13.94 13.77
N ILE A 370 -2.97 14.53 12.85
CA ILE A 370 -4.44 14.48 12.85
C ILE A 370 -4.92 13.03 12.69
N CYS A 371 -4.41 12.30 11.70
CA CYS A 371 -4.81 10.93 11.44
C CYS A 371 -4.49 10.00 12.61
N SER A 372 -3.29 10.07 13.18
CA SER A 372 -2.89 9.22 14.31
C SER A 372 -3.66 9.59 15.58
N GLY A 373 -3.91 10.86 15.83
CA GLY A 373 -4.71 11.33 16.96
C GLY A 373 -6.17 10.87 16.89
N LEU A 374 -6.80 11.00 15.71
CA LEU A 374 -8.15 10.49 15.47
C LEU A 374 -8.21 8.98 15.59
N ALA A 375 -7.23 8.25 15.03
CA ALA A 375 -7.15 6.79 15.16
C ALA A 375 -7.04 6.37 16.62
N TRP A 376 -6.15 7.01 17.40
CA TRP A 376 -6.04 6.80 18.84
C TRP A 376 -7.36 7.06 19.57
N PHE A 377 -8.02 8.18 19.27
CA PHE A 377 -9.33 8.51 19.86
C PHE A 377 -10.37 7.44 19.54
N MET A 378 -10.47 7.00 18.27
CA MET A 378 -11.42 5.96 17.84
C MET A 378 -11.13 4.59 18.47
N MET A 379 -9.86 4.26 18.75
CA MET A 379 -9.48 3.03 19.46
C MET A 379 -10.10 2.90 20.85
N ARG A 380 -10.61 3.98 21.47
CA ARG A 380 -11.32 3.94 22.76
C ARG A 380 -12.68 3.28 22.64
N PHE A 381 -13.30 3.35 21.46
CA PHE A 381 -14.64 2.82 21.20
C PHE A 381 -14.63 1.37 20.68
N LEU A 382 -13.45 0.82 20.40
CA LEU A 382 -13.31 -0.60 20.10
C LEU A 382 -13.46 -1.40 21.42
N THR A 383 -14.37 -2.35 21.41
CA THR A 383 -14.49 -3.38 22.47
C THR A 383 -13.60 -4.57 22.14
N ASP A 384 -13.13 -5.28 23.16
CA ASP A 384 -12.37 -6.54 22.98
C ASP A 384 -13.27 -7.63 22.43
#